data_6e73dba6f3fb14988418e88acffaf060
#
_entry.id   6e73dba6f3fb14988418e88acffaf060
#
_cell.length_a   1.000
_cell.length_b   1.000
_cell.length_c   1.000
_cell.angle_alpha   90.00
_cell.angle_beta   90.00
_cell.angle_gamma   90.00
#
_symmetry.space_group_name_H-M   'P 1'
#
loop_
_entity.id
_entity.type
_entity.pdbx_description
1 polymer ?
#
loop_
_entity_poly.entity_id
_entity_poly.type
_entity_poly.pdbx_seq_one_letter_code
_entity_poly.pdbx_strand_id
1 'polypeptide(L)'
;LILTCILLSCDNSSLEQKKKRVDELKNSLVEIYTEIDNLEKEISEFDSTFNNKNYELVSTISPYSGTFSHEISLRGNIQSNMNILIVPEVMGQVDKIYVEEGETVKKGKILASINSDIIQSNIEEIESSLNLLKTLYDRQSNLWKEEIGSEIEYLRSKTNYESAKNRYNALKIQASKFSITAPFSGIIESVNTKVGEVSSPGMPAFRMFNDSDSYISVDVPENYLNSFEIGDTVLVNGSDQLSFNSIIISVGLSLIHI
;
A
#
# COMPACT_ATOMS: atom_id res chain seq x y z
N LEU A 1 49.01 -10.27 31.52
CA LEU A 1 48.25 -9.74 30.35
C LEU A 1 49.10 -9.75 29.08
N ILE A 2 49.72 -10.90 28.71
CA ILE A 2 50.44 -11.14 27.46
C ILE A 2 50.45 -12.66 27.25
N LEU A 3 49.36 -13.27 26.80
CA LEU A 3 49.36 -14.67 26.33
C LEU A 3 48.06 -15.04 25.57
N THR A 4 47.68 -14.31 24.53
CA THR A 4 46.52 -14.70 23.68
C THR A 4 46.63 -14.26 22.21
N CYS A 5 47.82 -14.15 21.66
CA CYS A 5 48.02 -13.77 20.25
C CYS A 5 48.86 -14.71 19.37
N ILE A 6 48.93 -16.02 19.67
CA ILE A 6 49.79 -16.94 18.89
C ILE A 6 49.01 -18.16 18.32
N LEU A 7 47.75 -18.07 17.99
CA LEU A 7 47.06 -19.23 17.39
C LEU A 7 46.33 -18.94 16.05
N LEU A 8 46.62 -17.83 15.35
CA LEU A 8 45.97 -17.53 14.06
C LEU A 8 46.95 -17.42 12.89
N SER A 9 48.20 -17.80 13.04
CA SER A 9 49.23 -17.68 11.97
C SER A 9 49.61 -18.97 11.24
N CYS A 10 49.01 -20.14 11.57
CA CYS A 10 49.48 -21.41 11.00
C CYS A 10 48.75 -21.90 9.74
N ASP A 11 47.61 -21.33 9.38
CA ASP A 11 46.80 -21.89 8.27
C ASP A 11 47.10 -21.23 6.92
N ASN A 12 47.54 -19.99 6.91
CA ASN A 12 47.79 -19.24 5.69
C ASN A 12 49.16 -19.65 5.02
N SER A 13 50.13 -20.06 5.79
CA SER A 13 51.43 -20.53 5.26
C SER A 13 51.32 -21.87 4.52
N SER A 14 50.47 -22.78 4.98
CA SER A 14 50.16 -24.04 4.34
C SER A 14 49.49 -23.91 2.99
N LEU A 15 48.58 -22.94 2.86
CA LEU A 15 47.84 -22.66 1.60
C LEU A 15 48.77 -22.01 0.55
N GLU A 16 49.63 -21.08 0.97
CA GLU A 16 50.62 -20.46 0.07
C GLU A 16 51.67 -21.44 -0.40
N GLN A 17 52.16 -22.31 0.48
CA GLN A 17 53.09 -23.40 0.11
C GLN A 17 52.45 -24.35 -0.91
N LYS A 18 51.18 -24.70 -0.74
CA LYS A 18 50.47 -25.56 -1.69
C LYS A 18 50.28 -24.86 -3.05
N LYS A 19 49.96 -23.57 -3.06
CA LYS A 19 49.85 -22.77 -4.30
C LYS A 19 51.20 -22.73 -5.02
N LYS A 20 52.28 -22.42 -4.32
CA LYS A 20 53.61 -22.41 -4.87
C LYS A 20 54.01 -23.76 -5.45
N ARG A 21 53.69 -24.87 -4.76
CA ARG A 21 53.92 -26.19 -5.27
C ARG A 21 53.13 -26.54 -6.54
N VAL A 22 51.90 -26.08 -6.64
CA VAL A 22 51.08 -26.19 -7.87
C VAL A 22 51.72 -25.45 -9.02
N ASP A 23 52.25 -24.26 -8.80
CA ASP A 23 52.87 -23.47 -9.83
C ASP A 23 54.22 -24.08 -10.28
N GLU A 24 55.00 -24.62 -9.33
CA GLU A 24 56.24 -25.38 -9.64
C GLU A 24 55.92 -26.60 -10.51
N LEU A 25 54.87 -27.35 -10.16
CA LEU A 25 54.44 -28.53 -10.92
C LEU A 25 53.93 -28.14 -12.33
N LYS A 26 53.23 -27.03 -12.47
CA LYS A 26 52.78 -26.52 -13.79
C LYS A 26 53.98 -26.14 -14.66
N ASN A 27 55.00 -25.49 -14.09
CA ASN A 27 56.20 -25.11 -14.84
C ASN A 27 56.99 -26.37 -15.27
N SER A 28 57.15 -27.36 -14.38
CA SER A 28 57.79 -28.64 -14.74
C SER A 28 57.03 -29.38 -15.85
N LEU A 29 55.71 -29.31 -15.84
CA LEU A 29 54.88 -29.93 -16.84
C LEU A 29 55.08 -29.28 -18.23
N VAL A 30 55.24 -27.93 -18.29
CA VAL A 30 55.55 -27.22 -19.52
C VAL A 30 56.94 -27.63 -20.05
N GLU A 31 57.96 -27.78 -19.17
CA GLU A 31 59.31 -28.25 -19.57
C GLU A 31 59.26 -29.70 -20.13
N ILE A 32 58.52 -30.61 -19.47
CA ILE A 32 58.34 -31.95 -19.96
C ILE A 32 57.66 -31.99 -21.35
N TYR A 33 56.62 -31.17 -21.54
CA TYR A 33 55.97 -31.09 -22.85
C TYR A 33 56.90 -30.56 -23.97
N THR A 34 57.76 -29.61 -23.68
CA THR A 34 58.72 -29.10 -24.63
C THR A 34 59.77 -30.15 -24.96
N GLU A 35 60.19 -30.98 -23.99
CA GLU A 35 61.13 -32.07 -24.20
C GLU A 35 60.51 -33.19 -25.06
N ILE A 36 59.25 -33.54 -24.81
CA ILE A 36 58.46 -34.52 -25.60
C ILE A 36 58.35 -34.02 -27.06
N ASP A 37 57.98 -32.78 -27.29
CA ASP A 37 57.83 -32.21 -28.63
C ASP A 37 59.18 -32.22 -29.43
N ASN A 38 60.30 -32.00 -28.71
CA ASN A 38 61.62 -32.04 -29.34
C ASN A 38 62.02 -33.50 -29.69
N LEU A 39 61.76 -34.46 -28.76
CA LEU A 39 62.05 -35.89 -29.03
C LEU A 39 61.17 -36.45 -30.17
N GLU A 40 59.90 -36.05 -30.20
CA GLU A 40 58.98 -36.43 -31.29
C GLU A 40 59.42 -35.87 -32.64
N LYS A 41 59.93 -34.67 -32.68
CA LYS A 41 60.55 -34.10 -33.92
C LYS A 41 61.78 -34.89 -34.37
N GLU A 42 62.67 -35.18 -33.42
CA GLU A 42 63.86 -36.03 -33.75
C GLU A 42 63.46 -37.38 -34.27
N ILE A 43 62.48 -38.05 -33.67
CA ILE A 43 62.01 -39.35 -34.13
C ILE A 43 61.39 -39.22 -35.52
N SER A 44 60.61 -38.16 -35.82
CA SER A 44 59.95 -37.98 -37.11
C SER A 44 60.98 -37.74 -38.26
N GLU A 45 62.16 -37.21 -37.92
CA GLU A 45 63.24 -37.07 -38.89
C GLU A 45 63.91 -38.41 -39.28
N PHE A 46 63.89 -39.38 -38.37
CA PHE A 46 64.54 -40.72 -38.60
C PHE A 46 63.54 -41.78 -39.00
N ASP A 47 62.28 -41.67 -38.61
CA ASP A 47 61.22 -42.64 -38.90
C ASP A 47 59.98 -41.94 -39.52
N SER A 48 59.88 -42.01 -40.83
CA SER A 48 58.74 -41.45 -41.60
C SER A 48 57.41 -42.12 -41.34
N THR A 49 57.40 -43.21 -40.57
CA THR A 49 56.16 -43.93 -40.16
C THR A 49 55.65 -43.43 -38.80
N PHE A 50 56.42 -42.61 -38.10
CA PHE A 50 56.00 -42.07 -36.83
C PHE A 50 54.95 -40.98 -37.00
N ASN A 51 53.72 -41.34 -36.76
CA ASN A 51 52.60 -40.46 -36.89
C ASN A 51 52.36 -39.67 -35.59
N ASN A 52 52.90 -38.43 -35.58
CA ASN A 52 52.71 -37.50 -34.44
C ASN A 52 51.23 -37.11 -34.34
N LYS A 53 50.45 -37.86 -33.56
CA LYS A 53 49.10 -37.46 -33.17
C LYS A 53 49.19 -36.56 -31.96
N ASN A 54 49.19 -35.23 -32.21
CA ASN A 54 48.99 -34.27 -31.14
C ASN A 54 47.63 -34.52 -30.45
N TYR A 55 47.63 -35.14 -29.29
CA TYR A 55 46.49 -35.27 -28.45
C TYR A 55 46.37 -34.04 -27.58
N GLU A 56 45.34 -33.21 -27.81
CA GLU A 56 45.00 -32.14 -26.89
C GLU A 56 44.48 -32.72 -25.59
N LEU A 57 45.05 -32.28 -24.45
CA LEU A 57 44.55 -32.60 -23.15
C LEU A 57 43.21 -31.92 -22.92
N VAL A 58 42.14 -32.69 -22.94
CA VAL A 58 40.78 -32.21 -22.65
C VAL A 58 40.36 -32.71 -21.28
N SER A 59 39.80 -31.79 -20.50
CA SER A 59 39.12 -32.13 -19.24
C SER A 59 37.65 -32.28 -19.49
N THR A 60 37.10 -33.43 -19.13
CA THR A 60 35.66 -33.67 -19.23
C THR A 60 34.98 -33.50 -17.88
N ILE A 61 33.84 -32.81 -17.86
CA ILE A 61 32.99 -32.70 -16.70
C ILE A 61 31.71 -33.45 -16.98
N SER A 62 31.34 -34.36 -16.09
CA SER A 62 30.07 -35.06 -16.18
C SER A 62 28.95 -34.09 -15.78
N PRO A 63 27.94 -33.90 -16.62
CA PRO A 63 26.78 -33.08 -16.24
C PRO A 63 26.03 -33.73 -15.09
N TYR A 64 25.59 -32.93 -14.14
CA TYR A 64 24.70 -33.40 -13.07
C TYR A 64 23.32 -32.77 -13.26
N SER A 65 22.29 -33.54 -12.93
CA SER A 65 20.93 -33.03 -12.91
C SER A 65 20.67 -32.34 -11.57
N GLY A 66 20.17 -31.14 -11.62
CA GLY A 66 19.79 -30.39 -10.44
C GLY A 66 18.56 -29.52 -10.73
N THR A 67 17.86 -29.14 -9.69
CA THR A 67 16.76 -28.18 -9.82
C THR A 67 17.36 -26.77 -9.84
N PHE A 68 17.07 -26.05 -10.90
CA PHE A 68 17.43 -24.62 -10.99
C PHE A 68 16.21 -23.80 -10.59
N SER A 69 16.32 -23.05 -9.50
CA SER A 69 15.29 -22.07 -9.11
C SER A 69 15.68 -20.70 -9.64
N HIS A 70 14.78 -20.09 -10.36
CA HIS A 70 14.92 -18.71 -10.83
C HIS A 70 14.02 -17.82 -9.98
N GLU A 71 14.63 -16.87 -9.28
CA GLU A 71 13.92 -15.89 -8.47
C GLU A 71 13.90 -14.54 -9.19
N ILE A 72 12.74 -13.91 -9.20
CA ILE A 72 12.53 -12.58 -9.76
C ILE A 72 12.21 -11.65 -8.60
N SER A 73 13.02 -10.62 -8.41
CA SER A 73 12.78 -9.58 -7.42
C SER A 73 12.22 -8.34 -8.10
N LEU A 74 11.00 -7.97 -7.72
CA LEU A 74 10.30 -6.80 -8.25
C LEU A 74 10.02 -5.81 -7.11
N ARG A 75 9.93 -4.52 -7.45
CA ARG A 75 9.52 -3.49 -6.50
C ARG A 75 8.02 -3.29 -6.57
N GLY A 76 7.38 -3.27 -5.40
CA GLY A 76 5.96 -2.98 -5.28
C GLY A 76 5.70 -1.71 -4.47
N ASN A 77 4.58 -1.08 -4.75
CA ASN A 77 4.06 0.06 -4.00
C ASN A 77 2.83 -0.38 -3.21
N ILE A 78 2.79 -0.06 -1.93
CA ILE A 78 1.61 -0.28 -1.10
C ILE A 78 0.57 0.75 -1.49
N GLN A 79 -0.64 0.29 -1.83
CA GLN A 79 -1.79 1.11 -2.16
C GLN A 79 -2.98 0.67 -1.32
N SER A 80 -3.92 1.57 -1.07
CA SER A 80 -5.19 1.26 -0.43
C SER A 80 -6.33 1.56 -1.40
N ASN A 81 -7.29 0.64 -1.50
CA ASN A 81 -8.52 0.84 -2.28
C ASN A 81 -9.37 2.00 -1.74
N MET A 82 -9.26 2.26 -0.43
CA MET A 82 -9.96 3.33 0.26
C MET A 82 -9.00 4.47 0.62
N ASN A 83 -8.46 5.15 -0.39
CA ASN A 83 -7.70 6.40 -0.22
C ASN A 83 -8.50 7.52 -0.88
N ILE A 84 -9.08 8.40 -0.07
CA ILE A 84 -9.95 9.48 -0.54
C ILE A 84 -9.56 10.85 0.00
N LEU A 85 -9.91 11.86 -0.78
CA LEU A 85 -9.91 13.26 -0.36
C LEU A 85 -11.29 13.62 0.19
N ILE A 86 -11.35 14.08 1.42
CA ILE A 86 -12.56 14.55 2.07
C ILE A 86 -12.70 16.05 1.78
N VAL A 87 -13.78 16.38 1.11
CA VAL A 87 -14.10 17.75 0.67
C VAL A 87 -15.31 18.24 1.45
N PRO A 88 -15.32 19.48 1.94
CA PRO A 88 -16.49 20.09 2.55
C PRO A 88 -17.67 20.15 1.58
N GLU A 89 -18.88 19.91 2.09
CA GLU A 89 -20.11 20.06 1.29
C GLU A 89 -20.61 21.50 1.23
N VAL A 90 -20.18 22.34 2.19
CA VAL A 90 -20.61 23.74 2.29
C VAL A 90 -19.40 24.65 2.41
N MET A 91 -19.56 25.89 1.97
CA MET A 91 -18.56 26.95 2.12
C MET A 91 -18.73 27.63 3.47
N GLY A 92 -17.61 27.89 4.17
CA GLY A 92 -17.60 28.64 5.42
C GLY A 92 -16.24 28.61 6.10
N GLN A 93 -16.10 29.40 7.14
CA GLN A 93 -14.87 29.46 7.94
C GLN A 93 -14.78 28.21 8.84
N VAL A 94 -13.61 27.56 8.88
CA VAL A 94 -13.33 26.45 9.80
C VAL A 94 -13.23 26.98 11.23
N ASP A 95 -14.13 26.51 12.08
CA ASP A 95 -14.19 26.89 13.50
C ASP A 95 -13.23 26.07 14.35
N LYS A 96 -13.27 24.73 14.18
CA LYS A 96 -12.42 23.79 14.94
C LYS A 96 -12.01 22.59 14.10
N ILE A 97 -10.81 22.06 14.39
CA ILE A 97 -10.32 20.81 13.87
C ILE A 97 -10.15 19.86 15.08
N TYR A 98 -10.66 18.63 14.96
CA TYR A 98 -10.75 17.66 16.06
C TYR A 98 -9.81 16.46 15.88
N VAL A 99 -8.98 16.48 14.85
CA VAL A 99 -8.08 15.36 14.50
C VAL A 99 -6.73 15.87 14.07
N GLU A 100 -5.72 15.00 14.22
CA GLU A 100 -4.35 15.24 13.78
C GLU A 100 -3.93 14.25 12.70
N GLU A 101 -2.85 14.59 11.99
CA GLU A 101 -2.24 13.67 11.01
C GLU A 101 -1.71 12.41 11.71
N GLY A 102 -1.94 11.25 11.11
CA GLY A 102 -1.61 9.94 11.69
C GLY A 102 -2.66 9.38 12.66
N GLU A 103 -3.72 10.14 12.98
CA GLU A 103 -4.75 9.67 13.91
C GLU A 103 -5.68 8.66 13.26
N THR A 104 -5.97 7.56 13.98
CA THR A 104 -6.98 6.57 13.59
C THR A 104 -8.37 7.03 14.01
N VAL A 105 -9.27 7.12 13.06
CA VAL A 105 -10.65 7.58 13.27
C VAL A 105 -11.68 6.52 12.87
N LYS A 106 -12.82 6.53 13.55
CA LYS A 106 -13.97 5.68 13.21
C LYS A 106 -14.91 6.41 12.24
N LYS A 107 -15.64 5.64 11.42
CA LYS A 107 -16.73 6.16 10.57
C LYS A 107 -17.66 7.05 11.37
N GLY A 108 -17.97 8.25 10.85
CA GLY A 108 -18.85 9.24 11.45
C GLY A 108 -18.19 10.14 12.50
N LYS A 109 -16.88 9.96 12.83
CA LYS A 109 -16.17 10.91 13.68
C LYS A 109 -16.11 12.27 13.01
N ILE A 110 -16.40 13.33 13.75
CA ILE A 110 -16.25 14.71 13.27
C ILE A 110 -14.76 15.03 13.19
N LEU A 111 -14.30 15.45 12.01
CA LEU A 111 -12.92 15.85 11.73
C LEU A 111 -12.73 17.35 11.92
N ALA A 112 -13.68 18.14 11.43
CA ALA A 112 -13.71 19.58 11.61
C ALA A 112 -15.13 20.11 11.62
N SER A 113 -15.31 21.28 12.22
CA SER A 113 -16.56 22.05 12.17
C SER A 113 -16.34 23.34 11.40
N ILE A 114 -17.31 23.67 10.55
CA ILE A 114 -17.42 24.94 9.83
C ILE A 114 -18.41 25.81 10.62
N ASN A 115 -18.19 27.12 10.65
CA ASN A 115 -19.09 28.06 11.33
C ASN A 115 -20.52 27.89 10.81
N SER A 116 -21.44 27.65 11.73
CA SER A 116 -22.85 27.34 11.46
C SER A 116 -23.82 28.22 12.23
N ASP A 117 -23.37 29.38 12.74
CA ASP A 117 -24.17 30.26 13.62
C ASP A 117 -25.49 30.66 12.98
N ILE A 118 -25.49 31.02 11.68
CA ILE A 118 -26.69 31.41 10.94
C ILE A 118 -27.67 30.26 10.85
N ILE A 119 -27.21 29.07 10.46
CA ILE A 119 -28.10 27.89 10.33
C ILE A 119 -28.64 27.46 11.68
N GLN A 120 -27.82 27.58 12.75
CA GLN A 120 -28.20 27.25 14.09
C GLN A 120 -29.33 28.21 14.58
N SER A 121 -29.23 29.51 14.35
CA SER A 121 -30.27 30.50 14.66
C SER A 121 -31.55 30.19 13.91
N ASN A 122 -31.49 29.81 12.63
CA ASN A 122 -32.66 29.41 11.85
C ASN A 122 -33.30 28.13 12.40
N ILE A 123 -32.54 27.19 12.90
CA ILE A 123 -33.05 25.97 13.57
C ILE A 123 -33.80 26.33 14.84
N GLU A 124 -33.28 27.21 15.68
CA GLU A 124 -33.92 27.66 16.92
C GLU A 124 -35.25 28.38 16.65
N GLU A 125 -35.32 29.23 15.61
CA GLU A 125 -36.53 29.86 15.17
C GLU A 125 -37.62 28.85 14.75
N ILE A 126 -37.28 27.92 13.86
CA ILE A 126 -38.23 26.92 13.37
C ILE A 126 -38.61 25.92 14.46
N GLU A 127 -37.72 25.58 15.40
CA GLU A 127 -38.01 24.72 16.56
C GLU A 127 -39.03 25.35 17.48
N SER A 128 -38.95 26.65 17.73
CA SER A 128 -39.93 27.41 18.52
C SER A 128 -41.32 27.36 17.84
N SER A 129 -41.36 27.59 16.53
CA SER A 129 -42.59 27.48 15.73
C SER A 129 -43.17 26.06 15.72
N LEU A 130 -42.31 25.04 15.57
CA LEU A 130 -42.68 23.64 15.59
C LEU A 130 -43.33 23.24 16.92
N ASN A 131 -42.75 23.67 18.05
CA ASN A 131 -43.27 23.41 19.38
C ASN A 131 -44.66 24.01 19.58
N LEU A 132 -44.89 25.23 19.12
CA LEU A 132 -46.23 25.85 19.12
C LEU A 132 -47.23 25.06 18.27
N LEU A 133 -46.88 24.79 17.01
CA LEU A 133 -47.78 24.06 16.09
C LEU A 133 -48.05 22.64 16.56
N LYS A 134 -47.06 21.98 17.18
CA LYS A 134 -47.25 20.69 17.83
C LYS A 134 -48.30 20.76 18.96
N THR A 135 -48.17 21.76 19.83
CA THR A 135 -49.11 21.93 20.96
C THR A 135 -50.53 22.19 20.43
N LEU A 136 -50.71 23.01 19.36
CA LEU A 136 -51.99 23.25 18.73
C LEU A 136 -52.56 21.96 18.10
N TYR A 137 -51.75 21.22 17.39
CA TYR A 137 -52.15 19.93 16.81
C TYR A 137 -52.57 18.91 17.90
N ASP A 138 -51.77 18.78 18.96
CA ASP A 138 -52.08 17.83 20.08
C ASP A 138 -53.40 18.17 20.73
N ARG A 139 -53.68 19.45 20.98
CA ARG A 139 -54.96 19.91 21.51
C ARG A 139 -56.11 19.60 20.56
N GLN A 140 -56.00 19.95 19.28
CA GLN A 140 -57.03 19.73 18.27
C GLN A 140 -57.27 18.23 18.03
N SER A 141 -56.21 17.41 18.08
CA SER A 141 -56.28 15.96 17.96
C SER A 141 -57.04 15.31 19.14
N ASN A 142 -56.87 15.83 20.38
CA ASN A 142 -57.59 15.34 21.53
C ASN A 142 -59.09 15.73 21.47
N LEU A 143 -59.42 16.98 21.08
CA LEU A 143 -60.79 17.41 20.88
C LEU A 143 -61.51 16.56 19.79
N TRP A 144 -60.80 16.30 18.68
CA TRP A 144 -61.35 15.45 17.60
C TRP A 144 -61.59 13.99 18.05
N LYS A 145 -60.72 13.43 18.87
CA LYS A 145 -60.92 12.09 19.46
C LYS A 145 -62.15 12.01 20.36
N GLU A 146 -62.53 13.12 20.99
CA GLU A 146 -63.72 13.26 21.81
C GLU A 146 -64.96 13.67 21.00
N GLU A 147 -64.85 13.63 19.65
CA GLU A 147 -65.89 14.06 18.70
C GLU A 147 -66.31 15.52 18.86
N ILE A 148 -65.42 16.36 19.41
CA ILE A 148 -65.60 17.81 19.59
C ILE A 148 -64.80 18.58 18.54
N GLY A 149 -65.47 19.42 17.77
CA GLY A 149 -64.83 20.32 16.84
C GLY A 149 -65.01 19.95 15.37
N SER A 150 -64.24 20.63 14.50
CA SER A 150 -64.32 20.50 13.04
C SER A 150 -63.16 19.65 12.51
N GLU A 151 -63.47 18.67 11.65
CA GLU A 151 -62.47 17.85 10.97
C GLU A 151 -61.47 18.73 10.18
N ILE A 152 -61.98 19.82 9.57
CA ILE A 152 -61.16 20.76 8.80
C ILE A 152 -60.12 21.43 9.71
N GLU A 153 -60.48 21.82 10.94
CA GLU A 153 -59.52 22.40 11.90
C GLU A 153 -58.49 21.41 12.36
N TYR A 154 -58.90 20.16 12.62
CA TYR A 154 -57.97 19.08 12.93
C TYR A 154 -56.99 18.82 11.78
N LEU A 155 -57.46 18.66 10.53
CA LEU A 155 -56.62 18.46 9.35
C LEU A 155 -55.70 19.64 9.10
N ARG A 156 -56.16 20.88 9.28
CA ARG A 156 -55.36 22.07 9.15
C ARG A 156 -54.24 22.14 10.18
N SER A 157 -54.54 21.85 11.46
CA SER A 157 -53.54 21.83 12.52
C SER A 157 -52.49 20.75 12.29
N LYS A 158 -52.91 19.57 11.83
CA LYS A 158 -52.04 18.47 11.45
C LYS A 158 -51.08 18.85 10.31
N THR A 159 -51.64 19.40 9.23
CA THR A 159 -50.82 19.79 8.07
C THR A 159 -49.80 20.90 8.42
N ASN A 160 -50.19 21.87 9.24
CA ASN A 160 -49.28 22.92 9.70
C ASN A 160 -48.15 22.34 10.55
N TYR A 161 -48.43 21.41 11.50
CA TYR A 161 -47.42 20.73 12.28
C TYR A 161 -46.46 19.90 11.41
N GLU A 162 -47.01 19.09 10.49
CA GLU A 162 -46.19 18.26 9.59
C GLU A 162 -45.31 19.12 8.67
N SER A 163 -45.82 20.22 8.17
CA SER A 163 -45.04 21.16 7.35
C SER A 163 -43.90 21.78 8.13
N ALA A 164 -44.13 22.24 9.37
CA ALA A 164 -43.06 22.77 10.22
C ALA A 164 -42.04 21.71 10.58
N LYS A 165 -42.47 20.47 10.89
CA LYS A 165 -41.57 19.33 11.16
C LYS A 165 -40.68 19.02 9.96
N ASN A 166 -41.22 19.04 8.76
CA ASN A 166 -40.44 18.80 7.54
C ASN A 166 -39.38 19.90 7.32
N ARG A 167 -39.75 21.19 7.57
CA ARG A 167 -38.78 22.29 7.52
C ARG A 167 -37.70 22.19 8.54
N TYR A 168 -38.02 21.82 9.79
CA TYR A 168 -37.04 21.57 10.84
C TYR A 168 -36.05 20.46 10.48
N ASN A 169 -36.57 19.33 9.97
CA ASN A 169 -35.71 18.23 9.51
C ASN A 169 -34.81 18.65 8.35
N ALA A 170 -35.30 19.42 7.40
CA ALA A 170 -34.50 19.92 6.29
C ALA A 170 -33.36 20.84 6.76
N LEU A 171 -33.61 21.73 7.72
CA LEU A 171 -32.57 22.57 8.32
C LEU A 171 -31.55 21.75 9.10
N LYS A 172 -31.99 20.72 9.83
CA LYS A 172 -31.06 19.80 10.52
C LYS A 172 -30.12 19.06 9.56
N ILE A 173 -30.65 18.57 8.44
CA ILE A 173 -29.84 17.95 7.40
C ILE A 173 -28.85 18.98 6.81
N GLN A 174 -29.30 20.22 6.59
CA GLN A 174 -28.41 21.29 6.12
C GLN A 174 -27.32 21.62 7.14
N ALA A 175 -27.67 21.70 8.42
CA ALA A 175 -26.71 21.95 9.53
C ALA A 175 -25.67 20.83 9.66
N SER A 176 -26.04 19.56 9.44
CA SER A 176 -25.10 18.45 9.50
C SER A 176 -23.97 18.56 8.46
N LYS A 177 -24.18 19.30 7.38
CA LYS A 177 -23.15 19.53 6.34
C LYS A 177 -22.05 20.50 6.77
N PHE A 178 -22.27 21.25 7.86
CA PHE A 178 -21.24 22.10 8.47
C PHE A 178 -20.26 21.32 9.36
N SER A 179 -20.49 20.03 9.54
CA SER A 179 -19.55 19.12 10.17
C SER A 179 -18.92 18.21 9.15
N ILE A 180 -17.61 18.30 8.98
CA ILE A 180 -16.86 17.38 8.12
C ILE A 180 -16.63 16.10 8.91
N THR A 181 -17.12 14.96 8.41
CA THR A 181 -17.06 13.68 9.10
C THR A 181 -16.31 12.61 8.29
N ALA A 182 -15.74 11.63 8.99
CA ALA A 182 -15.08 10.48 8.38
C ALA A 182 -16.12 9.56 7.71
N PRO A 183 -16.03 9.29 6.40
CA PRO A 183 -16.99 8.43 5.69
C PRO A 183 -16.80 6.92 5.98
N PHE A 184 -15.61 6.52 6.42
CA PHE A 184 -15.26 5.17 6.85
C PHE A 184 -14.25 5.22 8.00
N SER A 185 -13.91 4.08 8.58
CA SER A 185 -12.86 4.00 9.61
C SER A 185 -11.50 3.86 8.95
N GLY A 186 -10.50 4.63 9.39
CA GLY A 186 -9.16 4.64 8.78
C GLY A 186 -8.25 5.65 9.46
N ILE A 187 -7.17 6.01 8.79
CA ILE A 187 -6.12 6.91 9.29
C ILE A 187 -6.16 8.22 8.49
N ILE A 188 -6.01 9.33 9.18
CA ILE A 188 -5.85 10.66 8.58
C ILE A 188 -4.42 10.77 8.04
N GLU A 189 -4.27 10.83 6.72
CA GLU A 189 -2.96 10.98 6.07
C GLU A 189 -2.47 12.41 6.10
N SER A 190 -3.36 13.37 5.82
CA SER A 190 -3.02 14.80 5.86
C SER A 190 -4.22 15.67 6.24
N VAL A 191 -3.93 16.79 6.88
CA VAL A 191 -4.88 17.85 7.23
C VAL A 191 -4.53 19.09 6.43
N ASN A 192 -5.31 19.36 5.36
CA ASN A 192 -5.03 20.42 4.39
C ASN A 192 -5.77 21.74 4.68
N THR A 193 -6.42 21.87 5.83
CA THR A 193 -7.16 23.04 6.25
C THR A 193 -6.72 23.51 7.65
N LYS A 194 -6.92 24.78 7.96
CA LYS A 194 -6.57 25.37 9.27
C LYS A 194 -7.76 26.06 9.89
N VAL A 195 -7.76 26.14 11.22
CA VAL A 195 -8.75 26.94 11.96
C VAL A 195 -8.68 28.40 11.51
N GLY A 196 -9.83 29.00 11.22
CA GLY A 196 -9.94 30.35 10.70
C GLY A 196 -9.87 30.47 9.17
N GLU A 197 -9.49 29.42 8.45
CA GLU A 197 -9.45 29.38 6.99
C GLU A 197 -10.85 29.19 6.40
N VAL A 198 -11.08 29.74 5.22
CA VAL A 198 -12.33 29.51 4.47
C VAL A 198 -12.22 28.21 3.69
N SER A 199 -13.06 27.27 4.05
CA SER A 199 -13.20 26.00 3.36
C SER A 199 -14.36 26.06 2.36
N SER A 200 -14.24 25.39 1.20
CA SER A 200 -15.26 25.41 0.16
C SER A 200 -15.35 24.07 -0.58
N PRO A 201 -16.51 23.76 -1.18
CA PRO A 201 -16.64 22.61 -2.07
C PRO A 201 -15.60 22.63 -3.19
N GLY A 202 -14.94 21.48 -3.41
CA GLY A 202 -13.86 21.34 -4.39
C GLY A 202 -12.44 21.50 -3.81
N MET A 203 -12.29 22.04 -2.60
CA MET A 203 -10.99 22.10 -1.91
C MET A 203 -10.88 20.96 -0.89
N PRO A 204 -9.95 20.01 -1.05
CA PRO A 204 -9.77 18.91 -0.10
C PRO A 204 -9.34 19.44 1.27
N ALA A 205 -10.11 19.13 2.31
CA ALA A 205 -9.79 19.50 3.68
C ALA A 205 -8.94 18.41 4.38
N PHE A 206 -9.20 17.14 4.09
CA PHE A 206 -8.49 16.00 4.65
C PHE A 206 -8.19 14.97 3.58
N ARG A 207 -7.13 14.21 3.79
CA ARG A 207 -6.88 12.94 3.10
C ARG A 207 -6.96 11.81 4.11
N MET A 208 -7.64 10.73 3.74
CA MET A 208 -7.87 9.61 4.62
C MET A 208 -7.74 8.31 3.86
N PHE A 209 -7.12 7.31 4.47
CA PHE A 209 -7.02 5.96 3.91
C PHE A 209 -7.40 4.89 4.93
N ASN A 210 -7.76 3.72 4.43
CA ASN A 210 -7.97 2.54 5.25
C ASN A 210 -6.79 1.57 5.05
N ASP A 211 -6.11 1.23 6.13
CA ASP A 211 -4.98 0.29 6.16
C ASP A 211 -5.41 -1.17 6.03
N SER A 212 -6.65 -1.50 6.45
CA SER A 212 -7.17 -2.88 6.41
C SER A 212 -7.49 -3.39 5.00
N ASP A 213 -7.56 -2.49 4.01
CA ASP A 213 -7.85 -2.81 2.59
C ASP A 213 -6.68 -2.38 1.71
N SER A 214 -5.46 -2.68 2.17
CA SER A 214 -4.23 -2.37 1.45
C SER A 214 -3.78 -3.55 0.60
N TYR A 215 -3.25 -3.25 -0.58
CA TYR A 215 -2.65 -4.21 -1.48
C TYR A 215 -1.30 -3.69 -2.00
N ILE A 216 -0.49 -4.58 -2.53
CA ILE A 216 0.77 -4.23 -3.16
C ILE A 216 0.60 -4.29 -4.67
N SER A 217 0.78 -3.15 -5.32
CA SER A 217 0.84 -3.07 -6.77
C SER A 217 2.28 -3.22 -7.24
N VAL A 218 2.50 -4.13 -8.19
CA VAL A 218 3.82 -4.45 -8.74
C VAL A 218 3.76 -4.36 -10.25
N ASP A 219 4.71 -3.64 -10.84
CA ASP A 219 4.87 -3.59 -12.29
C ASP A 219 5.75 -4.78 -12.73
N VAL A 220 5.15 -5.69 -13.50
CA VAL A 220 5.81 -6.89 -13.99
C VAL A 220 6.21 -6.70 -15.45
N PRO A 221 7.50 -6.94 -15.82
CA PRO A 221 7.92 -6.93 -17.21
C PRO A 221 7.15 -7.96 -18.05
N GLU A 222 6.83 -7.60 -19.30
CA GLU A 222 5.98 -8.39 -20.21
C GLU A 222 6.44 -9.84 -20.39
N ASN A 223 7.75 -10.07 -20.41
CA ASN A 223 8.34 -11.41 -20.54
C ASN A 223 8.04 -12.36 -19.39
N TYR A 224 7.58 -11.83 -18.24
CA TYR A 224 7.22 -12.63 -17.06
C TYR A 224 5.72 -12.69 -16.78
N LEU A 225 4.89 -11.97 -17.54
CA LEU A 225 3.43 -11.92 -17.29
C LEU A 225 2.77 -13.31 -17.33
N ASN A 226 3.22 -14.19 -18.22
CA ASN A 226 2.69 -15.54 -18.35
C ASN A 226 3.17 -16.50 -17.23
N SER A 227 4.04 -16.05 -16.35
CA SER A 227 4.60 -16.86 -15.26
C SER A 227 3.85 -16.68 -13.94
N PHE A 228 2.85 -15.79 -13.91
CA PHE A 228 2.07 -15.49 -12.71
C PHE A 228 0.60 -15.80 -12.94
N GLU A 229 0.01 -16.49 -11.98
CA GLU A 229 -1.43 -16.78 -11.95
C GLU A 229 -2.08 -16.20 -10.69
N ILE A 230 -3.38 -15.92 -10.79
CA ILE A 230 -4.17 -15.51 -9.61
C ILE A 230 -4.19 -16.67 -8.62
N GLY A 231 -3.81 -16.41 -7.38
CA GLY A 231 -3.68 -17.42 -6.33
C GLY A 231 -2.25 -17.84 -6.04
N ASP A 232 -1.26 -17.46 -6.86
CA ASP A 232 0.15 -17.72 -6.58
C ASP A 232 0.60 -17.03 -5.30
N THR A 233 1.48 -17.71 -4.57
CA THR A 233 2.08 -17.16 -3.35
C THR A 233 3.40 -16.50 -3.67
N VAL A 234 3.53 -15.25 -3.26
CA VAL A 234 4.75 -14.45 -3.40
C VAL A 234 5.31 -14.06 -2.04
N LEU A 235 6.63 -14.00 -1.93
CA LEU A 235 7.31 -13.53 -0.74
C LEU A 235 7.49 -12.01 -0.85
N VAL A 236 6.93 -11.28 0.11
CA VAL A 236 7.09 -9.84 0.22
C VAL A 236 8.14 -9.53 1.28
N ASN A 237 9.18 -8.79 0.89
CA ASN A 237 10.24 -8.33 1.77
C ASN A 237 10.06 -6.82 2.02
N GLY A 238 9.77 -6.46 3.26
CA GLY A 238 9.71 -5.07 3.71
C GLY A 238 11.07 -4.49 4.10
N SER A 239 11.11 -3.19 4.41
CA SER A 239 12.34 -2.47 4.76
C SER A 239 12.99 -2.93 6.06
N ASP A 240 12.23 -3.48 7.01
CA ASP A 240 12.66 -3.78 8.38
C ASP A 240 12.84 -5.29 8.63
N GLN A 241 13.33 -6.05 7.65
CA GLN A 241 13.45 -7.52 7.70
C GLN A 241 12.11 -8.24 7.92
N LEU A 242 10.99 -7.56 7.76
CA LEU A 242 9.66 -8.15 7.75
C LEU A 242 9.46 -8.86 6.41
N SER A 243 9.43 -10.19 6.46
CA SER A 243 9.08 -11.01 5.30
C SER A 243 7.77 -11.72 5.58
N PHE A 244 6.82 -11.65 4.65
CA PHE A 244 5.56 -12.36 4.75
C PHE A 244 5.12 -12.89 3.39
N ASN A 245 4.36 -13.97 3.40
CA ASN A 245 3.75 -14.51 2.20
C ASN A 245 2.46 -13.76 1.90
N SER A 246 2.27 -13.42 0.63
CA SER A 246 1.05 -12.83 0.11
C SER A 246 0.56 -13.61 -1.11
N ILE A 247 -0.69 -13.40 -1.49
CA ILE A 247 -1.32 -14.09 -2.61
C ILE A 247 -1.63 -13.07 -3.69
N ILE A 248 -1.37 -13.46 -4.95
CA ILE A 248 -1.74 -12.65 -6.11
C ILE A 248 -3.26 -12.64 -6.25
N ILE A 249 -3.88 -11.48 -6.13
CA ILE A 249 -5.34 -11.30 -6.24
C ILE A 249 -5.78 -10.84 -7.61
N SER A 250 -4.88 -10.23 -8.38
CA SER A 250 -5.19 -9.74 -9.73
C SER A 250 -3.92 -9.68 -10.57
N VAL A 251 -4.02 -10.11 -11.81
CA VAL A 251 -3.00 -9.94 -12.84
C VAL A 251 -3.62 -9.08 -13.94
N GLY A 252 -3.18 -7.83 -14.06
CA GLY A 252 -3.63 -6.90 -15.08
C GLY A 252 -2.79 -7.05 -16.34
N LEU A 253 -3.46 -7.15 -17.48
CA LEU A 253 -2.83 -7.03 -18.80
C LEU A 253 -2.57 -5.56 -19.18
N SER A 254 -2.66 -4.66 -18.22
CA SER A 254 -2.46 -3.22 -18.44
C SER A 254 -1.00 -2.95 -18.72
N LEU A 255 -0.67 -3.10 -19.94
CA LEU A 255 0.50 -2.53 -20.56
C LEU A 255 0.55 -1.02 -20.31
N ILE A 256 1.54 -0.61 -19.55
CA ILE A 256 2.40 0.50 -19.83
C ILE A 256 1.85 1.37 -20.96
N HIS A 257 1.25 2.46 -20.60
CA HIS A 257 1.18 3.57 -21.51
C HIS A 257 2.55 4.22 -21.55
N ILE A 258 3.21 4.03 -22.67
CA ILE A 258 4.29 4.90 -23.12
C ILE A 258 3.72 6.26 -23.44
#